data_269d854768f914b786ed8998bbe965e6
#
_entry.id   269d854768f914b786ed8998bbe965e6
#
_cell.length_a   1.000
_cell.length_b   1.000
_cell.length_c   1.000
_cell.angle_alpha   90.00
_cell.angle_beta   90.00
_cell.angle_gamma   90.00
#
_symmetry.space_group_name_H-M   'P 1'
#
loop_
_entity.id
_entity.type
_entity.pdbx_description
1 polymer ?
#
loop_
_entity_poly.entity_id
_entity_poly.type
_entity_poly.pdbx_seq_one_letter_code
_entity_poly.pdbx_strand_id
1 'polypeptide(L)'
;MDLTATVWTLLPPVIAIALALITKEVYSSLLIGILAGGLLFRGFNPLHAVETTFEVMGSKLGENINICIFLVLLGILVSLVTKSGASRAYGNWATKTIRGRRGAAYATSFLGIFIFVDDYFNCLTVGTVMRPVTDKYRITRAKLAYIIDATAAPVCIIAPISSWAAAVGSSLPESSTMDGFSLFLQTIPMNLYALLTIGFLIWLMGADFDFGPMAKYEREHADDDLTRQEETHVVGGAGKVYDLILPICVLIVLC
;
A
#
# COMPACT_ATOMS: atom_id res chain seq x y z
N MET A 1 -32.13 22.27 11.45
CA MET A 1 -31.44 22.67 10.20
C MET A 1 -30.75 21.43 9.69
N ASP A 2 -31.22 20.87 8.58
CA ASP A 2 -30.52 19.73 7.97
C ASP A 2 -29.23 20.20 7.31
N LEU A 3 -28.13 20.05 8.05
CA LEU A 3 -26.79 20.39 7.59
C LEU A 3 -26.22 19.33 6.61
N THR A 4 -26.96 18.23 6.40
CA THR A 4 -26.54 17.04 5.66
C THR A 4 -26.38 17.22 4.14
N ALA A 5 -26.83 18.34 3.57
CA ALA A 5 -26.67 18.64 2.15
C ALA A 5 -25.98 20.01 1.89
N THR A 6 -25.23 20.50 2.86
CA THR A 6 -24.63 21.83 2.81
C THR A 6 -23.11 21.75 2.72
N VAL A 7 -22.45 22.82 2.33
CA VAL A 7 -20.96 22.93 2.28
C VAL A 7 -20.29 22.54 3.61
N TRP A 8 -21.01 22.64 4.72
CA TRP A 8 -20.56 22.24 6.05
C TRP A 8 -20.22 20.75 6.18
N THR A 9 -20.74 19.88 5.30
CA THR A 9 -20.38 18.43 5.27
C THR A 9 -18.94 18.19 4.86
N LEU A 10 -18.28 19.16 4.25
CA LEU A 10 -16.85 19.11 3.91
C LEU A 10 -15.95 19.43 5.11
N LEU A 11 -16.49 20.02 6.17
CA LEU A 11 -15.71 20.44 7.33
C LEU A 11 -15.00 19.28 8.05
N PRO A 12 -15.66 18.14 8.36
CA PRO A 12 -15.01 16.99 9.01
C PRO A 12 -13.80 16.43 8.23
N PRO A 13 -13.90 16.14 6.92
CA PRO A 13 -12.74 15.71 6.14
C PRO A 13 -11.61 16.75 6.09
N VAL A 14 -11.95 18.04 5.96
CA VAL A 14 -10.94 19.12 5.94
C VAL A 14 -10.22 19.21 7.28
N ILE A 15 -10.95 19.11 8.41
CA ILE A 15 -10.34 19.07 9.75
C ILE A 15 -9.39 17.87 9.87
N ALA A 16 -9.83 16.67 9.48
CA ALA A 16 -9.01 15.47 9.56
C ALA A 16 -7.71 15.61 8.75
N ILE A 17 -7.81 16.08 7.50
CA ILE A 17 -6.65 16.25 6.62
C ILE A 17 -5.72 17.35 7.16
N ALA A 18 -6.25 18.50 7.56
CA ALA A 18 -5.44 19.60 8.09
C ALA A 18 -4.70 19.19 9.36
N LEU A 19 -5.38 18.51 10.29
CA LEU A 19 -4.75 17.99 11.51
C LEU A 19 -3.69 16.93 11.19
N ALA A 20 -3.95 16.00 10.29
CA ALA A 20 -2.99 14.98 9.89
C ALA A 20 -1.70 15.59 9.29
N LEU A 21 -1.82 16.64 8.49
CA LEU A 21 -0.68 17.37 7.93
C LEU A 21 0.13 18.13 8.99
N ILE A 22 -0.55 18.72 9.99
CA ILE A 22 0.10 19.51 11.05
C ILE A 22 0.74 18.61 12.09
N THR A 23 -0.01 17.61 12.59
CA THR A 23 0.42 16.75 13.70
C THR A 23 1.29 15.59 13.24
N LYS A 24 1.19 15.20 11.95
CA LYS A 24 1.76 13.97 11.37
C LYS A 24 1.20 12.69 12.01
N GLU A 25 0.07 12.82 12.71
CA GLU A 25 -0.63 11.74 13.41
C GLU A 25 -1.98 11.48 12.75
N VAL A 26 -2.09 10.37 11.99
CA VAL A 26 -3.29 10.08 11.18
C VAL A 26 -4.46 9.62 12.04
N TYR A 27 -4.22 8.71 13.01
CA TYR A 27 -5.31 8.10 13.80
C TYR A 27 -6.07 9.12 14.64
N SER A 28 -5.35 9.95 15.41
CA SER A 28 -5.96 11.00 16.23
C SER A 28 -6.68 12.05 15.38
N SER A 29 -6.10 12.40 14.24
CA SER A 29 -6.68 13.37 13.29
C SER A 29 -7.98 12.87 12.67
N LEU A 30 -8.02 11.59 12.27
CA LEU A 30 -9.25 10.95 11.77
C LEU A 30 -10.32 10.86 12.85
N LEU A 31 -9.96 10.48 14.09
CA LEU A 31 -10.90 10.42 15.19
C LEU A 31 -11.55 11.78 15.46
N ILE A 32 -10.75 12.85 15.50
CA ILE A 32 -11.24 14.22 15.66
C ILE A 32 -12.16 14.63 14.51
N GLY A 33 -11.80 14.28 13.26
CA GLY A 33 -12.65 14.52 12.09
C GLY A 33 -13.99 13.79 12.18
N ILE A 34 -14.00 12.54 12.61
CA ILE A 34 -15.21 11.72 12.79
C ILE A 34 -16.10 12.32 13.90
N LEU A 35 -15.50 12.72 15.03
CA LEU A 35 -16.24 13.38 16.13
C LEU A 35 -16.81 14.73 15.69
N ALA A 36 -16.07 15.51 14.89
CA ALA A 36 -16.58 16.76 14.30
C ALA A 36 -17.78 16.50 13.38
N GLY A 37 -17.73 15.41 12.59
CA GLY A 37 -18.86 14.95 11.78
C GLY A 37 -20.07 14.58 12.63
N GLY A 38 -19.88 13.82 13.71
CA GLY A 38 -20.92 13.46 14.68
C GLY A 38 -21.56 14.70 15.33
N LEU A 39 -20.74 15.70 15.69
CA LEU A 39 -21.23 16.96 16.26
C LEU A 39 -22.12 17.73 15.27
N LEU A 40 -21.70 17.84 14.01
CA LEU A 40 -22.50 18.48 12.96
C LEU A 40 -23.81 17.74 12.71
N PHE A 41 -23.76 16.40 12.68
CA PHE A 41 -24.94 15.55 12.46
C PHE A 41 -25.97 15.66 13.58
N ARG A 42 -25.52 15.77 14.83
CA ARG A 42 -26.40 15.88 16.03
C ARG A 42 -26.63 17.31 16.49
N GLY A 43 -26.44 18.32 15.63
CA GLY A 43 -26.73 19.72 15.94
C GLY A 43 -25.94 20.26 17.12
N PHE A 44 -24.65 19.93 17.22
CA PHE A 44 -23.69 20.34 18.25
C PHE A 44 -23.99 19.81 19.68
N ASN A 45 -24.73 18.71 19.81
CA ASN A 45 -24.87 18.02 21.09
C ASN A 45 -23.73 17.02 21.30
N PRO A 46 -22.77 17.27 22.22
CA PRO A 46 -21.55 16.46 22.33
C PRO A 46 -21.81 15.03 22.80
N LEU A 47 -22.78 14.83 23.72
CA LEU A 47 -23.10 13.50 24.23
C LEU A 47 -23.66 12.59 23.13
N HIS A 48 -24.67 13.09 22.42
CA HIS A 48 -25.27 12.34 21.31
C HIS A 48 -24.33 12.22 20.11
N ALA A 49 -23.39 13.14 19.93
CA ALA A 49 -22.35 13.03 18.88
C ALA A 49 -21.42 11.84 19.15
N VAL A 50 -20.96 11.68 20.40
CA VAL A 50 -20.11 10.57 20.80
C VAL A 50 -20.87 9.24 20.67
N GLU A 51 -22.10 9.16 21.20
CA GLU A 51 -22.94 7.97 21.08
C GLU A 51 -23.13 7.54 19.62
N THR A 52 -23.53 8.47 18.75
CA THR A 52 -23.69 8.21 17.32
C THR A 52 -22.39 7.80 16.64
N THR A 53 -21.27 8.40 17.03
CA THR A 53 -19.97 8.03 16.48
C THR A 53 -19.65 6.56 16.77
N PHE A 54 -19.82 6.10 18.01
CA PHE A 54 -19.58 4.71 18.37
C PHE A 54 -20.60 3.75 17.74
N GLU A 55 -21.85 4.15 17.62
CA GLU A 55 -22.89 3.36 16.94
C GLU A 55 -22.56 3.15 15.46
N VAL A 56 -22.20 4.22 14.74
CA VAL A 56 -21.81 4.17 13.33
C VAL A 56 -20.51 3.37 13.17
N MET A 57 -19.51 3.55 14.05
CA MET A 57 -18.28 2.76 14.01
C MET A 57 -18.56 1.27 14.18
N GLY A 58 -19.42 0.89 15.14
CA GLY A 58 -19.81 -0.50 15.37
C GLY A 58 -20.51 -1.12 14.16
N SER A 59 -21.47 -0.39 13.58
CA SER A 59 -22.16 -0.81 12.35
C SER A 59 -21.18 -1.01 11.18
N LYS A 60 -20.34 -0.02 10.93
CA LYS A 60 -19.35 -0.09 9.83
C LYS A 60 -18.30 -1.17 10.02
N LEU A 61 -17.90 -1.45 11.26
CA LEU A 61 -17.01 -2.57 11.56
C LEU A 61 -17.71 -3.91 11.26
N GLY A 62 -18.98 -4.05 11.66
CA GLY A 62 -19.78 -5.24 11.38
C GLY A 62 -19.97 -5.48 9.89
N GLU A 63 -20.31 -4.45 9.12
CA GLU A 63 -20.48 -4.52 7.66
C GLU A 63 -19.18 -4.93 6.94
N ASN A 64 -18.02 -4.51 7.46
CA ASN A 64 -16.71 -4.74 6.84
C ASN A 64 -15.86 -5.81 7.56
N ILE A 65 -16.46 -6.66 8.39
CA ILE A 65 -15.73 -7.65 9.19
C ILE A 65 -14.90 -8.60 8.32
N ASN A 66 -15.37 -8.95 7.12
CA ASN A 66 -14.66 -9.81 6.19
C ASN A 66 -13.33 -9.19 5.73
N ILE A 67 -13.29 -7.87 5.52
CA ILE A 67 -12.05 -7.15 5.17
C ILE A 67 -11.08 -7.19 6.36
N CYS A 68 -11.57 -7.02 7.58
CA CYS A 68 -10.73 -7.12 8.77
C CYS A 68 -10.11 -8.52 8.93
N ILE A 69 -10.92 -9.57 8.73
CA ILE A 69 -10.45 -10.97 8.75
C ILE A 69 -9.40 -11.20 7.66
N PHE A 70 -9.67 -10.74 6.44
CA PHE A 70 -8.73 -10.83 5.31
C PHE A 70 -7.38 -10.18 5.67
N LEU A 71 -7.37 -8.95 6.19
CA LEU A 71 -6.14 -8.24 6.57
C LEU A 71 -5.36 -8.96 7.67
N VAL A 72 -6.04 -9.55 8.66
CA VAL A 72 -5.40 -10.35 9.72
C VAL A 72 -4.75 -11.61 9.14
N LEU A 73 -5.47 -12.34 8.29
CA LEU A 73 -4.94 -13.55 7.64
C LEU A 73 -3.76 -13.22 6.72
N LEU A 74 -3.85 -12.13 5.99
CA LEU A 74 -2.77 -11.63 5.15
C LEU A 74 -1.54 -11.27 5.98
N GLY A 75 -1.71 -10.57 7.11
CA GLY A 75 -0.62 -10.25 8.04
C GLY A 75 0.07 -11.50 8.61
N ILE A 76 -0.71 -12.54 8.93
CA ILE A 76 -0.18 -13.86 9.35
C ILE A 76 0.65 -14.47 8.22
N LEU A 77 0.13 -14.49 6.99
CA LEU A 77 0.84 -15.02 5.81
C LEU A 77 2.18 -14.30 5.61
N VAL A 78 2.18 -12.96 5.63
CA VAL A 78 3.40 -12.14 5.52
C VAL A 78 4.42 -12.51 6.60
N SER A 79 3.95 -12.62 7.84
CA SER A 79 4.81 -12.99 8.98
C SER A 79 5.43 -14.39 8.81
N LEU A 80 4.66 -15.34 8.34
CA LEU A 80 5.14 -16.72 8.08
C LEU A 80 6.16 -16.74 6.95
N VAL A 81 5.88 -16.07 5.82
CA VAL A 81 6.81 -15.96 4.68
C VAL A 81 8.13 -15.30 5.11
N THR A 82 8.05 -14.24 5.91
CA THR A 82 9.24 -13.55 6.42
C THR A 82 10.05 -14.44 7.37
N LYS A 83 9.39 -15.11 8.30
CA LYS A 83 10.03 -16.01 9.27
C LYS A 83 10.60 -17.29 8.64
N SER A 84 10.04 -17.77 7.54
CA SER A 84 10.56 -18.95 6.82
C SER A 84 11.97 -18.74 6.24
N GLY A 85 12.38 -17.48 6.04
CA GLY A 85 13.62 -17.12 5.36
C GLY A 85 13.52 -17.14 3.82
N ALA A 86 12.31 -17.31 3.29
CA ALA A 86 12.03 -17.32 1.85
C ALA A 86 12.45 -16.03 1.15
N SER A 87 12.22 -14.87 1.78
CA SER A 87 12.66 -13.56 1.29
C SER A 87 14.17 -13.49 1.10
N ARG A 88 14.95 -14.04 2.04
CA ARG A 88 16.41 -14.11 1.96
C ARG A 88 16.89 -15.04 0.84
N ALA A 89 16.23 -16.20 0.71
CA ALA A 89 16.56 -17.16 -0.36
C ALA A 89 16.32 -16.56 -1.74
N TYR A 90 15.20 -15.86 -1.92
CA TYR A 90 14.89 -15.13 -3.15
C TYR A 90 15.91 -14.01 -3.40
N GLY A 91 16.22 -13.19 -2.41
CA GLY A 91 17.23 -12.13 -2.52
C GLY A 91 18.60 -12.68 -2.96
N ASN A 92 19.04 -13.79 -2.39
CA ASN A 92 20.28 -14.46 -2.77
C ASN A 92 20.24 -15.01 -4.21
N TRP A 93 19.12 -15.54 -4.65
CA TRP A 93 18.92 -15.99 -6.03
C TRP A 93 18.90 -14.79 -6.99
N ALA A 94 18.14 -13.75 -6.66
CA ALA A 94 18.01 -12.55 -7.45
C ALA A 94 19.34 -11.81 -7.61
N THR A 95 20.17 -11.72 -6.56
CA THR A 95 21.51 -11.10 -6.64
C THR A 95 22.48 -11.84 -7.56
N LYS A 96 22.28 -13.13 -7.80
CA LYS A 96 23.07 -13.93 -8.74
C LYS A 96 22.58 -13.79 -10.18
N THR A 97 21.28 -13.62 -10.37
CA THR A 97 20.61 -13.62 -11.68
C THR A 97 20.54 -12.22 -12.28
N ILE A 98 20.25 -11.21 -11.47
CA ILE A 98 20.09 -9.83 -11.92
C ILE A 98 21.45 -9.20 -12.17
N ARG A 99 21.56 -8.47 -13.29
CA ARG A 99 22.79 -7.77 -13.70
C ARG A 99 22.52 -6.28 -13.85
N GLY A 100 23.33 -5.47 -13.14
CA GLY A 100 23.34 -4.02 -13.25
C GLY A 100 22.19 -3.31 -12.50
N ARG A 101 22.38 -2.00 -12.33
CA ARG A 101 21.47 -1.10 -11.59
C ARG A 101 20.07 -1.06 -12.22
N ARG A 102 19.99 -0.91 -13.55
CA ARG A 102 18.71 -0.93 -14.27
C ARG A 102 17.98 -2.26 -14.10
N GLY A 103 18.73 -3.37 -14.21
CA GLY A 103 18.17 -4.71 -14.01
C GLY A 103 17.58 -4.89 -12.60
N ALA A 104 18.22 -4.35 -11.58
CA ALA A 104 17.71 -4.38 -10.21
C ALA A 104 16.43 -3.55 -10.05
N ALA A 105 16.38 -2.34 -10.63
CA ALA A 105 15.19 -1.50 -10.60
C ALA A 105 14.00 -2.14 -11.34
N TYR A 106 14.21 -2.66 -12.54
CA TYR A 106 13.16 -3.38 -13.29
C TYR A 106 12.70 -4.64 -12.59
N ALA A 107 13.60 -5.43 -12.00
CA ALA A 107 13.22 -6.62 -11.26
C ALA A 107 12.39 -6.28 -9.99
N THR A 108 12.74 -5.18 -9.32
CA THR A 108 11.94 -4.67 -8.18
C THR A 108 10.54 -4.29 -8.63
N SER A 109 10.42 -3.53 -9.72
CA SER A 109 9.12 -3.11 -10.26
C SER A 109 8.31 -4.29 -10.77
N PHE A 110 8.96 -5.24 -11.46
CA PHE A 110 8.27 -6.45 -11.94
C PHE A 110 7.72 -7.27 -10.76
N LEU A 111 8.51 -7.44 -9.70
CA LEU A 111 8.03 -8.12 -8.49
C LEU A 111 6.89 -7.35 -7.83
N GLY A 112 6.97 -6.01 -7.77
CA GLY A 112 5.90 -5.16 -7.29
C GLY A 112 4.63 -5.28 -8.11
N ILE A 113 4.73 -5.31 -9.43
CA ILE A 113 3.58 -5.54 -10.31
C ILE A 113 3.01 -6.96 -10.14
N PHE A 114 3.84 -7.95 -9.93
CA PHE A 114 3.41 -9.34 -9.76
C PHE A 114 2.65 -9.56 -8.45
N ILE A 115 3.01 -8.84 -7.39
CA ILE A 115 2.34 -8.92 -6.07
C ILE A 115 1.23 -7.85 -6.01
N PHE A 116 0.19 -8.00 -6.80
CA PHE A 116 -0.88 -7.01 -6.95
C PHE A 116 -2.10 -7.20 -6.02
N VAL A 117 -2.10 -8.23 -5.20
CA VAL A 117 -3.27 -8.61 -4.39
C VAL A 117 -3.57 -7.57 -3.31
N ASP A 118 -2.52 -7.05 -2.67
CA ASP A 118 -2.62 -6.06 -1.61
C ASP A 118 -1.37 -5.19 -1.56
N ASP A 119 -1.53 -3.88 -1.35
CA ASP A 119 -0.45 -2.90 -1.36
C ASP A 119 0.46 -3.01 -0.12
N TYR A 120 -0.07 -3.31 1.06
CA TYR A 120 0.74 -3.55 2.27
C TYR A 120 1.60 -4.80 2.12
N PHE A 121 1.01 -5.88 1.63
CA PHE A 121 1.75 -7.11 1.34
C PHE A 121 2.84 -6.88 0.32
N ASN A 122 2.53 -6.14 -0.74
CA ASN A 122 3.49 -5.72 -1.75
C ASN A 122 4.66 -4.96 -1.12
N CYS A 123 4.39 -3.86 -0.41
CA CYS A 123 5.42 -3.02 0.21
C CYS A 123 6.35 -3.82 1.13
N LEU A 124 5.79 -4.62 2.02
CA LEU A 124 6.57 -5.41 2.97
C LEU A 124 7.40 -6.50 2.28
N THR A 125 6.79 -7.21 1.34
CA THR A 125 7.45 -8.35 0.67
C THR A 125 8.52 -7.86 -0.29
N VAL A 126 8.20 -6.93 -1.21
CA VAL A 126 9.16 -6.39 -2.17
C VAL A 126 10.29 -5.67 -1.45
N GLY A 127 9.97 -4.89 -0.40
CA GLY A 127 10.96 -4.18 0.39
C GLY A 127 11.98 -5.12 1.04
N THR A 128 11.51 -6.18 1.69
CA THR A 128 12.42 -7.14 2.35
C THR A 128 13.21 -7.99 1.36
N VAL A 129 12.57 -8.40 0.25
CA VAL A 129 13.14 -9.31 -0.75
C VAL A 129 14.16 -8.60 -1.63
N MET A 130 13.86 -7.39 -2.09
CA MET A 130 14.70 -6.66 -3.05
C MET A 130 15.80 -5.83 -2.41
N ARG A 131 15.73 -5.59 -1.10
CA ARG A 131 16.75 -4.82 -0.36
C ARG A 131 18.18 -5.32 -0.61
N PRO A 132 18.53 -6.63 -0.46
CA PRO A 132 19.89 -7.11 -0.71
C PRO A 132 20.30 -6.95 -2.17
N VAL A 133 19.35 -6.95 -3.11
CA VAL A 133 19.61 -6.76 -4.54
C VAL A 133 19.93 -5.30 -4.83
N THR A 134 19.11 -4.37 -4.33
CA THR A 134 19.28 -2.93 -4.52
C THR A 134 20.53 -2.41 -3.84
N ASP A 135 20.85 -2.89 -2.63
CA ASP A 135 22.08 -2.56 -1.92
C ASP A 135 23.33 -2.96 -2.73
N LYS A 136 23.33 -4.16 -3.32
CA LYS A 136 24.43 -4.63 -4.19
C LYS A 136 24.69 -3.69 -5.38
N TYR A 137 23.65 -3.08 -5.92
CA TYR A 137 23.76 -2.19 -7.10
C TYR A 137 23.73 -0.71 -6.73
N ARG A 138 23.94 -0.35 -5.46
CA ARG A 138 24.00 1.02 -4.93
C ARG A 138 22.75 1.84 -5.29
N ILE A 139 21.59 1.21 -5.21
CA ILE A 139 20.30 1.87 -5.26
C ILE A 139 19.93 2.20 -3.82
N THR A 140 19.75 3.50 -3.51
CA THR A 140 19.42 3.91 -2.15
C THR A 140 18.07 3.36 -1.69
N ARG A 141 17.89 3.28 -0.37
CA ARG A 141 16.62 2.83 0.22
C ARG A 141 15.47 3.77 -0.08
N ALA A 142 15.76 5.06 -0.24
CA ALA A 142 14.75 6.04 -0.66
C ALA A 142 14.25 5.75 -2.08
N LYS A 143 15.15 5.41 -3.01
CA LYS A 143 14.76 5.03 -4.38
C LYS A 143 14.05 3.68 -4.40
N LEU A 144 14.49 2.71 -3.60
CA LEU A 144 13.76 1.45 -3.42
C LEU A 144 12.34 1.70 -2.90
N ALA A 145 12.19 2.53 -1.86
CA ALA A 145 10.89 2.90 -1.31
C ALA A 145 10.00 3.57 -2.37
N TYR A 146 10.55 4.48 -3.18
CA TYR A 146 9.82 5.11 -4.28
C TYR A 146 9.33 4.09 -5.32
N ILE A 147 10.19 3.14 -5.73
CA ILE A 147 9.80 2.10 -6.70
C ILE A 147 8.68 1.23 -6.14
N ILE A 148 8.77 0.86 -4.86
CA ILE A 148 7.76 0.07 -4.18
C ILE A 148 6.44 0.83 -4.09
N ASP A 149 6.47 2.06 -3.62
CA ASP A 149 5.28 2.91 -3.50
C ASP A 149 4.60 3.12 -4.87
N ALA A 150 5.40 3.40 -5.91
CA ALA A 150 4.90 3.60 -7.27
C ALA A 150 4.38 2.31 -7.95
N THR A 151 4.66 1.12 -7.40
CA THR A 151 4.13 -0.16 -7.91
C THR A 151 3.10 -0.78 -6.98
N ALA A 152 3.11 -0.52 -5.69
CA ALA A 152 2.18 -1.14 -4.76
C ALA A 152 0.74 -0.63 -4.96
N ALA A 153 0.43 0.58 -4.50
CA ALA A 153 -0.92 1.13 -4.59
C ALA A 153 -1.38 1.34 -6.05
N PRO A 154 -0.58 1.92 -6.98
CA PRO A 154 -1.03 2.11 -8.35
C PRO A 154 -1.36 0.81 -9.09
N VAL A 155 -0.65 -0.28 -8.81
CA VAL A 155 -0.98 -1.58 -9.44
C VAL A 155 -2.20 -2.21 -8.78
N CYS A 156 -2.28 -2.21 -7.45
CA CYS A 156 -3.42 -2.79 -6.73
C CYS A 156 -4.75 -2.12 -7.09
N ILE A 157 -4.74 -0.80 -7.31
CA ILE A 157 -5.96 -0.04 -7.64
C ILE A 157 -6.45 -0.24 -9.08
N ILE A 158 -5.68 -0.87 -9.95
CA ILE A 158 -6.09 -1.26 -11.31
C ILE A 158 -6.15 -2.78 -11.50
N ALA A 159 -5.68 -3.55 -10.53
CA ALA A 159 -5.73 -5.01 -10.59
C ALA A 159 -7.14 -5.50 -10.23
N PRO A 160 -7.79 -6.30 -11.11
CA PRO A 160 -9.19 -6.70 -10.93
C PRO A 160 -9.40 -7.64 -9.72
N ILE A 161 -8.34 -8.29 -9.26
CA ILE A 161 -8.34 -9.19 -8.09
C ILE A 161 -7.41 -8.58 -7.05
N SER A 162 -7.93 -7.63 -6.27
CA SER A 162 -7.14 -6.93 -5.25
C SER A 162 -8.02 -6.51 -4.07
N SER A 163 -7.39 -6.16 -2.94
CA SER A 163 -8.08 -5.57 -1.79
C SER A 163 -8.86 -4.29 -2.17
N TRP A 164 -8.36 -3.53 -3.15
CA TRP A 164 -9.02 -2.32 -3.65
C TRP A 164 -10.26 -2.63 -4.49
N ALA A 165 -10.25 -3.69 -5.29
CA ALA A 165 -11.44 -4.12 -6.03
C ALA A 165 -12.59 -4.49 -5.07
N ALA A 166 -12.27 -5.19 -3.98
CA ALA A 166 -13.23 -5.52 -2.93
C ALA A 166 -13.76 -4.25 -2.24
N ALA A 167 -12.87 -3.29 -1.90
CA ALA A 167 -13.25 -2.05 -1.25
C ALA A 167 -14.14 -1.16 -2.13
N VAL A 168 -13.84 -1.04 -3.42
CA VAL A 168 -14.68 -0.30 -4.39
C VAL A 168 -16.04 -0.97 -4.54
N GLY A 169 -16.06 -2.30 -4.66
CA GLY A 169 -17.31 -3.06 -4.75
C GLY A 169 -18.22 -2.89 -3.55
N SER A 170 -17.66 -2.86 -2.33
CA SER A 170 -18.40 -2.66 -1.08
C SER A 170 -18.93 -1.23 -0.89
N SER A 171 -18.46 -0.28 -1.68
CA SER A 171 -18.91 1.12 -1.62
C SER A 171 -20.17 1.39 -2.45
N LEU A 172 -20.65 0.40 -3.22
CA LEU A 172 -21.88 0.54 -3.99
C LEU A 172 -23.11 0.55 -3.07
N PRO A 173 -24.07 1.45 -3.31
CA PRO A 173 -25.36 1.38 -2.64
C PRO A 173 -26.09 0.07 -2.95
N GLU A 174 -26.82 -0.49 -1.99
CA GLU A 174 -27.64 -1.71 -2.18
C GLU A 174 -28.68 -1.58 -3.30
N SER A 175 -29.09 -0.35 -3.62
CA SER A 175 -30.01 -0.04 -4.72
C SER A 175 -29.37 -0.07 -6.11
N SER A 176 -28.05 -0.25 -6.19
CA SER A 176 -27.33 -0.27 -7.46
C SER A 176 -27.66 -1.56 -8.24
N THR A 177 -27.98 -1.42 -9.51
CA THR A 177 -28.14 -2.54 -10.45
C THR A 177 -26.80 -3.01 -11.03
N MET A 178 -25.73 -2.29 -10.75
CA MET A 178 -24.39 -2.58 -11.27
C MET A 178 -23.62 -3.47 -10.28
N ASP A 179 -22.99 -4.51 -10.80
CA ASP A 179 -22.10 -5.36 -10.04
C ASP A 179 -20.78 -4.63 -9.70
N GLY A 180 -20.29 -4.81 -8.47
CA GLY A 180 -19.08 -4.13 -7.98
C GLY A 180 -17.83 -4.42 -8.81
N PHE A 181 -17.68 -5.64 -9.29
CA PHE A 181 -16.56 -6.02 -10.15
C PHE A 181 -16.63 -5.32 -11.52
N SER A 182 -17.83 -5.26 -12.12
CA SER A 182 -18.04 -4.55 -13.39
C SER A 182 -17.78 -3.06 -13.27
N LEU A 183 -18.19 -2.45 -12.15
CA LEU A 183 -17.87 -1.05 -11.85
C LEU A 183 -16.36 -0.85 -11.76
N PHE A 184 -15.67 -1.71 -11.00
CA PHE A 184 -14.23 -1.61 -10.84
C PHE A 184 -13.50 -1.66 -12.18
N LEU A 185 -13.85 -2.61 -13.06
CA LEU A 185 -13.26 -2.71 -14.40
C LEU A 185 -13.44 -1.44 -15.23
N GLN A 186 -14.60 -0.78 -15.11
CA GLN A 186 -14.86 0.48 -15.82
C GLN A 186 -14.05 1.66 -15.26
N THR A 187 -13.65 1.62 -13.98
CA THR A 187 -12.83 2.68 -13.39
C THR A 187 -11.36 2.60 -13.78
N ILE A 188 -10.84 1.43 -14.19
CA ILE A 188 -9.42 1.23 -14.53
C ILE A 188 -8.92 2.26 -15.55
N PRO A 189 -9.55 2.45 -16.73
CA PRO A 189 -9.05 3.40 -17.72
C PRO A 189 -9.18 4.87 -17.28
N MET A 190 -10.01 5.16 -16.29
CA MET A 190 -10.20 6.49 -15.74
C MET A 190 -9.20 6.81 -14.62
N ASN A 191 -8.51 5.80 -14.10
CA ASN A 191 -7.50 5.96 -13.06
C ASN A 191 -6.18 6.45 -13.65
N LEU A 192 -6.18 7.72 -14.09
CA LEU A 192 -5.02 8.35 -14.73
C LEU A 192 -3.80 8.38 -13.81
N TYR A 193 -4.00 8.52 -12.50
CA TYR A 193 -2.90 8.49 -11.54
C TYR A 193 -2.12 7.19 -11.63
N ALA A 194 -2.80 6.05 -11.52
CA ALA A 194 -2.15 4.74 -11.54
C ALA A 194 -1.43 4.49 -12.89
N LEU A 195 -2.12 4.77 -14.01
CA LEU A 195 -1.58 4.55 -15.35
C LEU A 195 -0.35 5.44 -15.62
N LEU A 196 -0.43 6.73 -15.27
CA LEU A 196 0.67 7.67 -15.46
C LEU A 196 1.85 7.36 -14.52
N THR A 197 1.58 6.98 -13.26
CA THR A 197 2.64 6.63 -12.29
C THR A 197 3.43 5.41 -12.78
N ILE A 198 2.76 4.36 -13.22
CA ILE A 198 3.41 3.15 -13.74
C ILE A 198 4.18 3.47 -15.02
N GLY A 199 3.57 4.21 -15.96
CA GLY A 199 4.23 4.63 -17.20
C GLY A 199 5.47 5.49 -16.93
N PHE A 200 5.36 6.46 -16.01
CA PHE A 200 6.47 7.31 -15.61
C PHE A 200 7.59 6.51 -14.93
N LEU A 201 7.25 5.57 -14.05
CA LEU A 201 8.22 4.71 -13.38
C LEU A 201 9.02 3.88 -14.41
N ILE A 202 8.33 3.25 -15.37
CA ILE A 202 9.00 2.46 -16.43
C ILE A 202 9.94 3.34 -17.24
N TRP A 203 9.50 4.53 -17.61
CA TRP A 203 10.32 5.50 -18.35
C TRP A 203 11.55 5.92 -17.54
N LEU A 204 11.38 6.27 -16.27
CA LEU A 204 12.44 6.71 -15.37
C LEU A 204 13.52 5.64 -15.18
N MET A 205 13.12 4.37 -15.04
CA MET A 205 14.07 3.26 -14.95
C MET A 205 14.81 3.01 -16.26
N GLY A 206 14.11 3.14 -17.40
CA GLY A 206 14.73 2.99 -18.73
C GLY A 206 15.75 4.08 -19.02
N ALA A 207 15.43 5.32 -18.66
CA ALA A 207 16.32 6.46 -18.82
C ALA A 207 17.53 6.44 -17.85
N ASP A 208 17.44 5.64 -16.76
CA ASP A 208 18.41 5.63 -15.65
C ASP A 208 18.70 7.04 -15.13
N PHE A 209 17.64 7.81 -15.01
CA PHE A 209 17.67 9.22 -14.69
C PHE A 209 16.94 9.47 -13.39
N ASP A 210 17.59 10.19 -12.50
CA ASP A 210 16.99 10.70 -11.27
C ASP A 210 16.92 12.23 -11.34
N PHE A 211 15.86 12.84 -10.81
CA PHE A 211 15.68 14.28 -10.84
C PHE A 211 15.31 14.85 -9.47
N GLY A 212 15.50 16.17 -9.32
CA GLY A 212 15.13 16.90 -8.13
C GLY A 212 15.79 16.37 -6.85
N PRO A 213 15.05 16.31 -5.73
CA PRO A 213 15.56 15.85 -4.44
C PRO A 213 16.08 14.41 -4.46
N MET A 214 15.47 13.52 -5.27
CA MET A 214 15.89 12.12 -5.37
C MET A 214 17.30 12.01 -5.99
N ALA A 215 17.58 12.78 -7.05
CA ALA A 215 18.90 12.78 -7.69
C ALA A 215 20.00 13.30 -6.75
N LYS A 216 19.66 14.24 -5.87
CA LYS A 216 20.58 14.72 -4.84
C LYS A 216 20.83 13.65 -3.79
N TYR A 217 19.74 13.06 -3.28
CA TYR A 217 19.80 12.01 -2.26
C TYR A 217 20.60 10.78 -2.73
N GLU A 218 20.36 10.31 -3.96
CA GLU A 218 21.08 9.19 -4.56
C GLU A 218 22.59 9.43 -4.63
N ARG A 219 23.01 10.67 -4.94
CA ARG A 219 24.44 11.02 -5.00
C ARG A 219 25.11 11.12 -3.64
N GLU A 220 24.37 11.60 -2.64
CA GLU A 220 24.92 11.86 -1.30
C GLU A 220 24.92 10.60 -0.41
N HIS A 221 23.98 9.67 -0.60
CA HIS A 221 23.74 8.55 0.31
C HIS A 221 23.91 7.16 -0.32
N ALA A 222 24.39 7.07 -1.57
CA ALA A 222 24.58 5.77 -2.22
C ALA A 222 25.52 4.84 -1.46
N ASP A 223 26.50 5.39 -0.74
CA ASP A 223 27.47 4.63 0.04
C ASP A 223 27.08 4.51 1.54
N ASP A 224 26.30 5.44 2.09
CA ASP A 224 25.88 5.43 3.49
C ASP A 224 24.92 4.28 3.82
N ASP A 225 24.02 3.95 2.89
CA ASP A 225 23.08 2.85 3.05
C ASP A 225 23.78 1.47 3.08
N LEU A 226 25.00 1.36 2.55
CA LEU A 226 25.80 0.13 2.59
C LEU A 226 26.36 -0.16 3.97
N THR A 227 26.72 0.87 4.75
CA THR A 227 27.28 0.73 6.09
C THR A 227 26.23 0.29 7.13
N ARG A 228 24.94 0.53 6.86
CA ARG A 228 23.83 0.06 7.71
C ARG A 228 23.46 -1.41 7.53
N GLN A 229 24.14 -2.15 6.66
CA GLN A 229 23.88 -3.59 6.44
C GLN A 229 24.15 -4.46 7.67
N GLU A 230 25.00 -4.03 8.59
CA GLU A 230 25.43 -4.85 9.73
C GLU A 230 24.37 -5.01 10.84
N GLU A 231 23.33 -4.16 10.88
CA GLU A 231 22.40 -4.14 12.03
C GLU A 231 21.10 -4.94 11.86
N THR A 232 20.79 -5.44 10.67
CA THR A 232 19.57 -6.23 10.47
C THR A 232 19.90 -7.73 10.38
N HIS A 233 20.25 -8.35 11.49
CA HIS A 233 20.14 -9.78 11.67
C HIS A 233 18.66 -10.18 11.62
N VAL A 234 18.11 -10.31 10.43
CA VAL A 234 16.83 -11.00 10.26
C VAL A 234 17.09 -12.47 10.59
N VAL A 235 16.67 -12.87 11.77
CA VAL A 235 16.61 -14.27 12.18
C VAL A 235 15.59 -14.95 11.27
N GLY A 236 16.05 -15.51 10.18
CA GLY A 236 15.22 -16.22 9.21
C GLY A 236 15.66 -17.67 9.11
N GLY A 237 14.70 -18.56 8.92
CA GLY A 237 14.94 -19.99 8.67
C GLY A 237 15.72 -20.25 7.37
N ALA A 238 15.99 -21.52 7.08
CA ALA A 238 16.62 -21.99 5.84
C ALA A 238 15.59 -22.13 4.69
N GLY A 239 14.78 -21.09 4.47
CA GLY A 239 13.74 -21.07 3.45
C GLY A 239 14.28 -21.19 2.03
N LYS A 240 13.42 -21.59 1.11
CA LYS A 240 13.71 -21.71 -0.31
C LYS A 240 12.88 -20.68 -1.12
N VAL A 241 13.29 -20.39 -2.34
CA VAL A 241 12.63 -19.41 -3.22
C VAL A 241 11.15 -19.75 -3.44
N TYR A 242 10.79 -21.03 -3.52
CA TYR A 242 9.40 -21.42 -3.72
C TYR A 242 8.51 -21.19 -2.49
N ASP A 243 9.08 -21.08 -1.29
CA ASP A 243 8.32 -20.74 -0.07
C ASP A 243 7.80 -19.29 -0.09
N LEU A 244 8.35 -18.43 -0.98
CA LEU A 244 7.82 -17.13 -1.29
C LEU A 244 6.81 -17.17 -2.44
N ILE A 245 7.17 -17.83 -3.54
CA ILE A 245 6.39 -17.79 -4.78
C ILE A 245 5.09 -18.60 -4.64
N LEU A 246 5.15 -19.76 -4.01
CA LEU A 246 3.99 -20.67 -3.88
C LEU A 246 2.79 -20.03 -3.16
N PRO A 247 2.96 -19.41 -1.96
CA PRO A 247 1.84 -18.75 -1.28
C PRO A 247 1.23 -17.61 -2.10
N ILE A 248 2.05 -16.83 -2.81
CA ILE A 248 1.57 -15.74 -3.67
C ILE A 248 0.77 -16.30 -4.84
N CYS A 249 1.28 -17.32 -5.52
CA CYS A 249 0.55 -17.96 -6.63
C CYS A 249 -0.77 -18.59 -6.16
N VAL A 250 -0.76 -19.27 -5.02
CA VAL A 250 -1.97 -19.87 -4.44
C VAL A 250 -2.99 -18.78 -4.10
N LEU A 251 -2.54 -17.68 -3.52
CA LEU A 251 -3.41 -16.56 -3.17
C LEU A 251 -4.03 -15.92 -4.42
N ILE A 252 -3.25 -15.72 -5.49
CA ILE A 252 -3.75 -15.20 -6.79
C ILE A 252 -4.77 -16.15 -7.44
N VAL A 253 -4.60 -17.46 -7.29
CA VAL A 253 -5.50 -18.45 -7.91
C VAL A 253 -6.79 -18.64 -7.11
N LEU A 254 -6.74 -18.42 -5.78
CA LEU A 254 -7.90 -18.61 -4.89
C LEU A 254 -8.74 -17.34 -4.69
N CYS A 255 -8.20 -16.15 -4.99
CA CYS A 255 -8.96 -14.90 -5.04
C CYS A 255 -9.65 -14.69 -6.38
#